data_4a3a1246614f92b6acf9e777153a394a
#
_entry.id   4a3a1246614f92b6acf9e777153a394a
#
_cell.length_a   1.000
_cell.length_b   1.000
_cell.length_c   1.000
_cell.angle_alpha   90.00
_cell.angle_beta   90.00
_cell.angle_gamma   90.00
#
_symmetry.space_group_name_H-M   'P 1'
#
loop_
_entity.id
_entity.type
_entity.pdbx_description
1 polymer ?
#
loop_
_entity_poly.entity_id
_entity_poly.type
_entity_poly.pdbx_seq_one_letter_code
_entity_poly.pdbx_strand_id
1 'polypeptide(L)'
;LWPYLANSISGLGIGTTPSALVSHGIDTTVVEIDPVVHEFAQKYFNMRQNNPPVIADAVSYTANLVNQSKTYDYIVHDVFTGGAEPVDLFTLEFLQGLGALLKPDGVIAIVSPLNHIATRANCSELRW
;
A
#
# COMPACT_ATOMS: atom_id res chain seq x y z
N LEU A 1 -14.80 -10.07 -17.81
CA LEU A 1 -14.93 -8.74 -17.17
C LEU A 1 -14.72 -8.93 -15.68
N TRP A 2 -13.50 -8.70 -15.21
CA TRP A 2 -13.20 -8.67 -13.78
C TRP A 2 -13.65 -7.30 -13.24
N PRO A 3 -14.39 -7.25 -12.14
CA PRO A 3 -14.73 -5.97 -11.52
C PRO A 3 -13.46 -5.26 -11.07
N TYR A 4 -13.43 -3.97 -11.25
CA TYR A 4 -12.31 -3.10 -10.94
C TYR A 4 -11.82 -3.30 -9.51
N LEU A 5 -10.58 -3.70 -9.37
CA LEU A 5 -9.94 -3.93 -8.08
C LEU A 5 -9.31 -2.61 -7.62
N ALA A 6 -9.74 -2.11 -6.49
CA ALA A 6 -9.13 -0.94 -5.88
C ALA A 6 -7.95 -1.37 -5.00
N ASN A 7 -6.80 -0.75 -5.20
CA ASN A 7 -5.59 -1.03 -4.44
C ASN A 7 -5.10 0.20 -3.70
N SER A 8 -4.52 -0.03 -2.55
CA SER A 8 -3.73 0.96 -1.85
C SER A 8 -2.28 0.51 -1.77
N ILE A 9 -1.36 1.41 -2.02
CA ILE A 9 0.07 1.16 -1.88
C ILE A 9 0.63 2.18 -0.90
N SER A 10 1.34 1.67 0.09
CA SER A 10 2.14 2.46 1.02
C SER A 10 3.62 2.27 0.67
N GLY A 11 4.31 3.37 0.42
CA GLY A 11 5.68 3.39 -0.07
C GLY A 11 5.78 3.28 -1.58
N LEU A 12 6.42 4.26 -2.20
CA LEU A 12 6.46 4.40 -3.65
C LEU A 12 7.78 3.96 -4.27
N GLY A 13 8.90 4.38 -3.65
CA GLY A 13 10.21 4.21 -4.26
C GLY A 13 10.26 4.78 -5.67
N ILE A 14 10.76 3.99 -6.63
CA ILE A 14 10.82 4.40 -8.05
C ILE A 14 9.51 4.13 -8.82
N GLY A 15 8.48 3.61 -8.18
CA GLY A 15 7.17 3.41 -8.79
C GLY A 15 7.01 2.12 -9.59
N THR A 16 7.84 1.11 -9.36
CA THR A 16 7.75 -0.18 -10.07
C THR A 16 6.43 -0.90 -9.80
N THR A 17 6.07 -1.03 -8.52
CA THR A 17 4.85 -1.72 -8.09
C THR A 17 3.58 -1.05 -8.62
N PRO A 18 3.35 0.26 -8.42
CA PRO A 18 2.16 0.90 -8.98
C PRO A 18 2.13 0.85 -10.50
N SER A 19 3.26 1.00 -11.18
CA SER A 19 3.32 0.90 -12.64
C SER A 19 2.91 -0.48 -13.15
N ALA A 20 3.30 -1.55 -12.45
CA ALA A 20 2.89 -2.91 -12.79
C ALA A 20 1.38 -3.09 -12.61
N LEU A 21 0.83 -2.69 -11.47
CA LEU A 21 -0.60 -2.80 -11.18
C LEU A 21 -1.46 -2.02 -12.20
N VAL A 22 -1.09 -0.77 -12.48
CA VAL A 22 -1.77 0.06 -13.49
C VAL A 22 -1.69 -0.58 -14.88
N SER A 23 -0.57 -1.22 -15.23
CA SER A 23 -0.42 -1.91 -16.51
C SER A 23 -1.34 -3.13 -16.65
N HIS A 24 -1.75 -3.72 -15.53
CA HIS A 24 -2.76 -4.79 -15.48
C HIS A 24 -4.20 -4.27 -15.38
N GLY A 25 -4.41 -2.97 -15.53
CA GLY A 25 -5.75 -2.37 -15.47
C GLY A 25 -6.31 -2.25 -14.04
N ILE A 26 -5.46 -2.30 -13.04
CA ILE A 26 -5.86 -2.25 -11.64
C ILE A 26 -5.93 -0.78 -11.21
N ASP A 27 -7.07 -0.41 -10.62
CA ASP A 27 -7.29 0.92 -10.04
C ASP A 27 -6.44 1.09 -8.78
N THR A 28 -5.42 1.95 -8.85
CA THR A 28 -4.31 1.97 -7.88
C THR A 28 -4.17 3.35 -7.25
N THR A 29 -4.25 3.40 -5.92
CA THR A 29 -3.95 4.59 -5.12
C THR A 29 -2.57 4.46 -4.50
N VAL A 30 -1.72 5.43 -4.73
CA VAL A 30 -0.37 5.53 -4.14
C VAL A 30 -0.43 6.46 -2.93
N VAL A 31 0.12 6.00 -1.81
CA VAL A 31 0.31 6.81 -0.60
C VAL A 31 1.80 6.96 -0.36
N GLU A 32 2.30 8.19 -0.41
CA GLU A 32 3.71 8.53 -0.24
C GLU A 32 3.83 9.78 0.65
N ILE A 33 4.73 9.75 1.60
CA ILE A 33 4.91 10.89 2.52
C ILE A 33 5.73 12.01 1.89
N ASP A 34 6.66 11.67 0.99
CA ASP A 34 7.57 12.62 0.36
C ASP A 34 7.12 12.96 -1.08
N PRO A 35 6.65 14.18 -1.33
CA PRO A 35 6.26 14.59 -2.67
C PRO A 35 7.40 14.56 -3.68
N VAL A 36 8.66 14.71 -3.23
CA VAL A 36 9.84 14.67 -4.11
C VAL A 36 10.06 13.25 -4.64
N VAL A 37 9.85 12.23 -3.81
CA VAL A 37 9.93 10.83 -4.24
C VAL A 37 8.91 10.56 -5.35
N HIS A 38 7.68 11.03 -5.19
CA HIS A 38 6.65 10.91 -6.22
C HIS A 38 7.03 11.64 -7.52
N GLU A 39 7.50 12.89 -7.42
CA GLU A 39 7.95 13.66 -8.60
C GLU A 39 9.08 12.92 -9.32
N PHE A 40 10.05 12.39 -8.60
CA PHE A 40 11.18 11.67 -9.19
C PHE A 40 10.77 10.37 -9.85
N ALA A 41 9.85 9.61 -9.25
CA ALA A 41 9.31 8.39 -9.84
C ALA A 41 8.65 8.67 -11.19
N GLN A 42 7.90 9.75 -11.30
CA GLN A 42 7.30 10.16 -12.57
C GLN A 42 8.33 10.66 -13.58
N LYS A 43 9.21 11.55 -13.17
CA LYS A 43 10.12 12.27 -14.06
C LYS A 43 11.25 11.39 -14.62
N TYR A 44 11.80 10.52 -13.78
CA TYR A 44 13.01 9.77 -14.12
C TYR A 44 12.76 8.28 -14.32
N PHE A 45 11.66 7.74 -13.81
CA PHE A 45 11.37 6.31 -13.90
C PHE A 45 10.07 6.00 -14.66
N ASN A 46 9.48 7.03 -15.29
CA ASN A 46 8.27 6.88 -16.11
C ASN A 46 7.15 6.10 -15.37
N MET A 47 6.98 6.39 -14.09
CA MET A 47 5.95 5.74 -13.26
C MET A 47 4.57 5.94 -13.86
N ARG A 48 3.80 4.86 -13.95
CA ARG A 48 2.40 4.88 -14.37
C ARG A 48 1.50 5.03 -13.16
N GLN A 49 0.50 5.91 -13.28
CA GLN A 49 -0.56 6.07 -12.30
C GLN A 49 -1.91 6.27 -12.99
N ASN A 50 -2.98 5.87 -12.35
CA ASN A 50 -4.36 6.08 -12.82
C ASN A 50 -5.23 6.85 -11.81
N ASN A 51 -4.68 7.14 -10.62
CA ASN A 51 -5.25 8.05 -9.63
C ASN A 51 -4.23 9.11 -9.21
N PRO A 52 -4.68 10.27 -8.73
CA PRO A 52 -3.80 11.23 -8.07
C PRO A 52 -3.11 10.59 -6.86
N PRO A 53 -1.83 10.89 -6.61
CA PRO A 53 -1.14 10.39 -5.43
C PRO A 53 -1.73 11.01 -4.17
N VAL A 54 -1.71 10.26 -3.09
CA VAL A 54 -1.99 10.76 -1.74
C VAL A 54 -0.66 11.08 -1.08
N ILE A 55 -0.34 12.36 -0.97
CA ILE A 55 0.87 12.80 -0.27
C ILE A 55 0.51 12.96 1.20
N ALA A 56 0.76 11.93 1.99
CA ALA A 56 0.38 11.87 3.40
C ALA A 56 1.20 10.82 4.16
N ASP A 57 1.23 10.98 5.48
CA ASP A 57 1.65 9.92 6.39
C ASP A 57 0.68 8.75 6.34
N ALA A 58 1.20 7.55 6.11
CA ALA A 58 0.39 6.35 5.92
C ALA A 58 -0.38 5.94 7.19
N VAL A 59 0.16 6.19 8.38
CA VAL A 59 -0.51 5.87 9.65
C VAL A 59 -1.80 6.69 9.79
N SER A 60 -1.67 8.01 9.66
CA SER A 60 -2.79 8.94 9.74
C SER A 60 -3.81 8.71 8.62
N TYR A 61 -3.34 8.44 7.42
CA TYR A 61 -4.21 8.16 6.28
C TYR A 61 -5.00 6.87 6.45
N THR A 62 -4.36 5.79 6.91
CA THR A 62 -5.01 4.50 7.20
C THR A 62 -6.11 4.66 8.25
N ALA A 63 -5.81 5.35 9.36
CA ALA A 63 -6.80 5.62 10.41
C ALA A 63 -8.02 6.38 9.88
N ASN A 64 -7.81 7.34 9.01
CA ASN A 64 -8.89 8.10 8.37
C ASN A 64 -9.74 7.22 7.45
N LEU A 65 -9.13 6.35 6.65
CA LEU A 65 -9.85 5.43 5.76
C LEU A 65 -10.68 4.41 6.54
N VAL A 66 -10.17 3.88 7.64
CA VAL A 66 -10.92 2.96 8.53
C VAL A 66 -12.19 3.64 9.03
N ASN A 67 -12.10 4.91 9.46
CA ASN A 67 -13.25 5.68 9.90
C ASN A 67 -14.28 5.94 8.78
N GLN A 68 -13.85 5.93 7.51
CA GLN A 68 -14.72 6.07 6.35
C GLN A 68 -15.26 4.74 5.82
N SER A 69 -14.94 3.62 6.46
CA SER A 69 -15.30 2.26 6.00
C SER A 69 -14.86 1.98 4.56
N LYS A 70 -13.76 2.57 4.13
CA LYS A 70 -13.15 2.31 2.82
C LYS A 70 -12.53 0.93 2.81
N THR A 71 -12.67 0.18 1.70
CA THR A 71 -12.09 -1.16 1.58
C THR A 71 -11.37 -1.37 0.25
N TYR A 72 -10.39 -2.26 0.26
CA TYR A 72 -9.51 -2.58 -0.86
C TYR A 72 -9.45 -4.10 -1.11
N ASP A 73 -9.21 -4.47 -2.35
CA ASP A 73 -8.97 -5.87 -2.73
C ASP A 73 -7.52 -6.28 -2.46
N TYR A 74 -6.60 -5.35 -2.66
CA TYR A 74 -5.17 -5.55 -2.42
C TYR A 74 -4.58 -4.36 -1.69
N ILE A 75 -3.66 -4.65 -0.77
CA ILE A 75 -2.82 -3.64 -0.13
C ILE A 75 -1.37 -4.11 -0.28
N VAL A 76 -0.51 -3.25 -0.79
CA VAL A 76 0.94 -3.48 -0.82
C VAL A 76 1.57 -2.51 0.16
N HIS A 77 2.17 -3.07 1.20
CA HIS A 77 2.94 -2.33 2.19
C HIS A 77 4.43 -2.55 1.90
N ASP A 78 5.00 -1.64 1.12
CA ASP A 78 6.39 -1.69 0.66
C ASP A 78 7.08 -0.38 1.05
N VAL A 79 7.60 -0.34 2.27
CA VAL A 79 8.27 0.84 2.82
C VAL A 79 9.69 0.51 3.21
N PHE A 80 10.63 1.21 2.58
CA PHE A 80 12.03 1.11 2.88
C PHE A 80 12.70 2.50 2.87
N THR A 81 13.37 2.86 3.94
CA THR A 81 14.01 4.18 4.10
C THR A 81 15.51 4.19 3.83
N GLY A 82 16.05 3.11 3.24
CA GLY A 82 17.48 3.01 2.90
C GLY A 82 18.40 2.52 4.03
N GLY A 83 17.89 2.33 5.23
CA GLY A 83 18.73 1.87 6.37
C GLY A 83 17.99 1.24 7.53
N ALA A 84 16.72 1.56 7.72
CA ALA A 84 15.88 0.98 8.76
C ALA A 84 14.41 0.99 8.34
N GLU A 85 13.65 0.05 8.87
CA GLU A 85 12.18 0.08 8.75
C GLU A 85 11.62 1.17 9.68
N PRO A 86 10.70 2.03 9.20
CA PRO A 86 10.02 2.99 10.07
C PRO A 86 9.16 2.23 11.09
N VAL A 87 9.51 2.30 12.37
CA VAL A 87 8.86 1.52 13.44
C VAL A 87 7.35 1.71 13.45
N ASP A 88 6.88 2.92 13.23
CA ASP A 88 5.44 3.27 13.28
C ASP A 88 4.62 2.54 12.19
N LEU A 89 5.23 2.17 11.08
CA LEU A 89 4.60 1.46 9.97
C LEU A 89 4.62 -0.08 10.14
N PHE A 90 5.22 -0.57 11.23
CA PHE A 90 5.27 -2.00 11.58
C PHE A 90 4.68 -2.27 12.97
N THR A 91 3.97 -1.29 13.55
CA THR A 91 3.21 -1.50 14.79
C THR A 91 2.00 -2.41 14.56
N LEU A 92 1.61 -3.14 15.59
CA LEU A 92 0.43 -4.01 15.53
C LEU A 92 -0.83 -3.21 15.18
N GLU A 93 -0.99 -2.03 15.76
CA GLU A 93 -2.12 -1.12 15.51
C GLU A 93 -2.21 -0.71 14.04
N PHE A 94 -1.08 -0.34 13.43
CA PHE A 94 -1.05 0.04 12.02
C PHE A 94 -1.38 -1.15 11.11
N LEU A 95 -0.78 -2.32 11.36
CA LEU A 95 -1.04 -3.53 10.58
C LEU A 95 -2.49 -4.02 10.73
N GLN A 96 -3.08 -3.92 11.92
CA GLN A 96 -4.50 -4.18 12.12
C GLN A 96 -5.38 -3.16 11.37
N GLY A 97 -4.97 -1.90 11.34
CA GLY A 97 -5.62 -0.86 10.53
C GLY A 97 -5.62 -1.21 9.04
N LEU A 98 -4.49 -1.64 8.49
CA LEU A 98 -4.41 -2.12 7.11
C LEU A 98 -5.33 -3.35 6.88
N GLY A 99 -5.34 -4.29 7.82
CA GLY A 99 -6.23 -5.45 7.78
C GLY A 99 -7.72 -5.06 7.76
N ALA A 100 -8.11 -4.04 8.51
CA ALA A 100 -9.47 -3.53 8.53
C ALA A 100 -9.90 -2.86 7.21
N LEU A 101 -8.94 -2.43 6.39
CA LEU A 101 -9.19 -1.90 5.05
C LEU A 101 -9.31 -2.98 3.98
N LEU A 102 -9.09 -4.25 4.30
CA LEU A 102 -9.23 -5.33 3.32
C LEU A 102 -10.68 -5.78 3.21
N LYS A 103 -11.11 -6.06 1.98
CA LYS A 103 -12.34 -6.83 1.74
C LYS A 103 -12.19 -8.26 2.28
N PRO A 104 -13.29 -9.02 2.46
CA PRO A 104 -13.24 -10.38 3.01
C PRO A 104 -12.27 -11.33 2.30
N ASP A 105 -12.10 -11.18 0.97
CA ASP A 105 -11.18 -11.97 0.14
C ASP A 105 -9.93 -11.17 -0.26
N GLY A 106 -9.70 -10.03 0.37
CA GLY A 106 -8.58 -9.14 0.07
C GLY A 106 -7.24 -9.73 0.52
N VAL A 107 -6.17 -9.23 -0.06
CA VAL A 107 -4.80 -9.66 0.21
C VAL A 107 -3.94 -8.47 0.58
N ILE A 108 -3.15 -8.62 1.62
CA ILE A 108 -2.06 -7.69 1.95
C ILE A 108 -0.72 -8.36 1.65
N ALA A 109 0.14 -7.65 0.93
CA ALA A 109 1.54 -8.00 0.73
C ALA A 109 2.41 -7.03 1.52
N ILE A 110 3.20 -7.55 2.44
CA ILE A 110 4.16 -6.78 3.23
C ILE A 110 5.56 -7.11 2.73
N VAL A 111 6.28 -6.10 2.29
CA VAL A 111 7.68 -6.21 1.88
C VAL A 111 8.55 -5.81 3.06
N SER A 112 9.32 -6.77 3.56
CA SER A 112 10.30 -6.56 4.64
C SER A 112 11.65 -7.10 4.20
N PRO A 113 12.77 -6.49 4.59
CA PRO A 113 14.11 -7.00 4.29
C PRO A 113 14.37 -8.43 4.81
N LEU A 114 13.60 -8.86 5.80
CA LEU A 114 13.78 -10.18 6.42
C LEU A 114 12.94 -11.27 5.74
N ASN A 115 11.76 -10.94 5.18
CA ASN A 115 10.90 -11.89 4.47
C ASN A 115 9.79 -11.15 3.69
N HIS A 116 9.40 -11.69 2.53
CA HIS A 116 8.18 -11.26 1.85
C HIS A 116 7.00 -12.05 2.41
N ILE A 117 6.06 -11.37 3.02
CA ILE A 117 4.85 -11.98 3.59
C ILE A 117 3.63 -11.50 2.79
N ALA A 118 2.89 -12.46 2.23
CA ALA A 118 1.57 -12.20 1.68
C ALA A 118 0.54 -12.97 2.50
N THR A 119 -0.52 -12.31 2.96
CA THR A 119 -1.59 -12.95 3.73
C THR A 119 -2.96 -12.54 3.20
N ARG A 120 -3.95 -13.41 3.36
CA ARG A 120 -5.35 -13.16 3.01
C ARG A 120 -6.13 -12.63 4.20
N ALA A 121 -7.13 -11.80 3.93
CA ALA A 121 -7.95 -11.13 4.94
C ALA A 121 -8.79 -12.05 5.85
N ASN A 122 -8.84 -13.34 5.59
CA ASN A 122 -9.62 -14.27 6.43
C ASN A 122 -8.87 -14.74 7.68
N CYS A 123 -7.94 -13.93 8.15
CA CYS A 123 -7.15 -14.22 9.34
C CYS A 123 -7.78 -13.60 10.58
N SER A 124 -8.64 -14.37 11.25
CA SER A 124 -8.82 -14.25 12.70
C SER A 124 -7.53 -14.59 13.48
N GLU A 125 -6.46 -14.93 12.78
CA GLU A 125 -5.17 -15.32 13.33
C GLU A 125 -4.03 -14.86 12.41
N LEU A 126 -3.59 -13.60 12.57
CA LEU A 126 -2.22 -13.25 12.20
C LEU A 126 -1.30 -13.97 13.19
N ARG A 127 -0.82 -15.14 12.84
CA ARG A 127 0.28 -15.80 13.56
C ARG A 127 1.57 -15.43 12.86
N TRP A 128 2.43 -14.75 13.60
CA TRP A 128 3.81 -14.42 13.24
C TRP A 128 4.72 -15.62 13.51
#